data_ec92b011c10e8a5b8e8f36d31dda919b
#
_entry.id   ec92b011c10e8a5b8e8f36d31dda919b
#
_cell.length_a   1.000
_cell.length_b   1.000
_cell.length_c   1.000
_cell.angle_alpha   90.00
_cell.angle_beta   90.00
_cell.angle_gamma   90.00
#
_symmetry.space_group_name_H-M   'P 1'
#
loop_
_entity.id
_entity.type
_entity.pdbx_description
1 polymer ?
#
loop_
_entity_poly.entity_id
_entity_poly.type
_entity_poly.pdbx_seq_one_letter_code
_entity_poly.pdbx_strand_id
1 'polypeptide(L)'
;MDYVQRFEIELDKEVYYAGEMLKGRVCADVTENTKVKGIRLSLRGKAHTEWKINKAGERRTVKDDEYYIDEKKVIWGKDKNDEGGIPIMPRGKHVYPFKFKRPESSLPCSFESKVGSIRYYLRVIMDIPYASPPQSIKYFTLVGPHIDCMEDKYLTPVIMRDKTNKCCLCCAAGPLLLKATMERTAYC
;
A
#
# COMPACT_ATOMS: atom_id res chain seq x y z
N MET A 1 3.76 29.12 -6.83
CA MET A 1 4.80 28.63 -7.77
C MET A 1 4.06 28.18 -9.00
N ASP A 2 4.13 28.97 -10.04
CA ASP A 2 3.16 28.87 -11.14
C ASP A 2 3.71 28.16 -12.39
N TYR A 3 4.86 27.48 -12.25
CA TYR A 3 5.49 26.80 -13.38
C TYR A 3 4.76 25.51 -13.81
N VAL A 4 3.95 24.93 -12.92
CA VAL A 4 3.21 23.69 -13.20
C VAL A 4 1.73 23.93 -12.90
N GLN A 5 0.91 24.03 -13.95
CA GLN A 5 -0.53 24.26 -13.84
C GLN A 5 -1.29 22.99 -13.52
N ARG A 6 -0.86 21.85 -14.08
CA ARG A 6 -1.49 20.56 -13.92
C ARG A 6 -0.41 19.50 -13.69
N PHE A 7 -0.56 18.71 -12.64
CA PHE A 7 0.31 17.58 -12.38
C PHE A 7 -0.50 16.48 -11.69
N GLU A 8 -0.92 15.50 -12.46
CA GLU A 8 -1.86 14.49 -11.97
C GLU A 8 -1.63 13.11 -12.56
N ILE A 9 -2.19 12.10 -11.90
CA ILE A 9 -2.18 10.71 -12.31
C ILE A 9 -3.58 10.36 -12.79
N GLU A 10 -3.65 9.86 -14.02
CA GLU A 10 -4.86 9.26 -14.57
C GLU A 10 -4.67 7.75 -14.66
N LEU A 11 -5.60 6.98 -14.10
CA LEU A 11 -5.66 5.54 -14.16
C LEU A 11 -6.70 5.10 -15.19
N ASP A 12 -6.45 3.99 -15.87
CA ASP A 12 -7.41 3.41 -16.81
C ASP A 12 -8.67 2.89 -16.11
N LYS A 13 -8.54 2.49 -14.83
CA LYS A 13 -9.61 1.98 -13.97
C LYS A 13 -9.45 2.49 -12.53
N GLU A 14 -10.51 2.46 -11.76
CA GLU A 14 -10.48 2.73 -10.31
C GLU A 14 -10.40 1.45 -9.47
N VAL A 15 -10.82 0.33 -10.03
CA VAL A 15 -10.81 -1.00 -9.39
C VAL A 15 -9.97 -1.96 -10.22
N TYR A 16 -9.05 -2.65 -9.55
CA TYR A 16 -8.17 -3.65 -10.12
C TYR A 16 -8.27 -4.97 -9.36
N TYR A 17 -8.16 -6.07 -10.08
CA TYR A 17 -8.13 -7.41 -9.49
C TYR A 17 -6.69 -7.90 -9.30
N ALA A 18 -6.51 -8.88 -8.40
CA ALA A 18 -5.21 -9.52 -8.20
C ALA A 18 -4.66 -10.08 -9.53
N GLY A 19 -3.36 -9.87 -9.79
CA GLY A 19 -2.73 -10.25 -11.06
C GLY A 19 -2.94 -9.29 -12.24
N GLU A 20 -3.92 -8.40 -12.16
CA GLU A 20 -4.21 -7.45 -13.24
C GLU A 20 -3.11 -6.39 -13.39
N MET A 21 -2.79 -6.02 -14.63
CA MET A 21 -1.79 -4.99 -14.91
C MET A 21 -2.35 -3.60 -14.62
N LEU A 22 -1.69 -2.86 -13.73
CA LEU A 22 -1.99 -1.46 -13.45
C LEU A 22 -1.43 -0.58 -14.57
N LYS A 23 -2.30 0.14 -15.28
CA LYS A 23 -1.97 1.05 -16.38
C LYS A 23 -2.56 2.43 -16.15
N GLY A 24 -1.88 3.42 -16.70
CA GLY A 24 -2.33 4.80 -16.63
C GLY A 24 -1.31 5.73 -17.25
N ARG A 25 -1.51 7.02 -17.00
CA ARG A 25 -0.61 8.09 -17.46
C ARG A 25 -0.44 9.17 -16.42
N VAL A 26 0.72 9.80 -16.43
CA VAL A 26 0.99 11.02 -15.67
C VAL A 26 0.91 12.18 -16.62
N CYS A 27 0.07 13.16 -16.32
CA CYS A 27 -0.10 14.38 -17.10
C CYS A 27 0.56 15.54 -16.35
N ALA A 28 1.42 16.28 -17.07
CA ALA A 28 2.07 17.49 -16.58
C ALA A 28 1.89 18.62 -17.58
N ASP A 29 1.40 19.77 -17.11
CA ASP A 29 1.29 20.98 -17.92
C ASP A 29 2.23 22.04 -17.33
N VAL A 30 3.25 22.40 -18.10
CA VAL A 30 4.34 23.27 -17.66
C VAL A 30 4.26 24.59 -18.43
N THR A 31 4.21 25.70 -17.70
CA THR A 31 4.00 27.04 -18.29
C THR A 31 5.23 27.67 -18.90
N GLU A 32 6.42 27.24 -18.47
CA GLU A 32 7.71 27.73 -18.97
C GLU A 32 8.78 26.63 -18.90
N ASN A 33 9.89 26.85 -19.62
CA ASN A 33 11.01 25.92 -19.57
C ASN A 33 11.58 25.82 -18.16
N THR A 34 11.44 24.65 -17.53
CA THR A 34 11.74 24.46 -16.12
C THR A 34 12.84 23.40 -15.93
N LYS A 35 13.81 23.70 -15.07
CA LYS A 35 14.81 22.70 -14.66
C LYS A 35 14.15 21.67 -13.76
N VAL A 36 14.10 20.41 -14.21
CA VAL A 36 13.52 19.29 -13.46
C VAL A 36 14.52 18.16 -13.42
N LYS A 37 14.94 17.72 -12.25
CA LYS A 37 15.87 16.58 -12.09
C LYS A 37 15.25 15.29 -12.63
N GLY A 38 14.00 15.05 -12.29
CA GLY A 38 13.25 13.89 -12.77
C GLY A 38 11.83 13.84 -12.24
N ILE A 39 11.00 13.04 -12.92
CA ILE A 39 9.66 12.69 -12.46
C ILE A 39 9.69 11.25 -11.99
N ARG A 40 9.34 11.03 -10.72
CA ARG A 40 9.35 9.72 -10.08
C ARG A 40 7.95 9.30 -9.73
N LEU A 41 7.60 8.11 -10.18
CA LEU A 41 6.32 7.46 -9.88
C LEU A 41 6.56 6.31 -8.91
N SER A 42 5.81 6.28 -7.82
CA SER A 42 5.84 5.21 -6.82
C SER A 42 4.48 4.53 -6.75
N LEU A 43 4.48 3.20 -6.79
CA LEU A 43 3.32 2.36 -6.48
C LEU A 43 3.48 1.85 -5.06
N ARG A 44 2.48 2.08 -4.21
CA ARG A 44 2.50 1.64 -2.81
C ARG A 44 1.23 0.92 -2.43
N GLY A 45 1.41 -0.15 -1.68
CA GLY A 45 0.36 -0.85 -0.94
C GLY A 45 0.75 -0.89 0.53
N LYS A 46 -0.07 -0.31 1.38
CA LYS A 46 0.24 -0.10 2.79
C LYS A 46 -0.94 -0.50 3.66
N ALA A 47 -0.68 -1.37 4.66
CA ALA A 47 -1.55 -1.50 5.81
C ALA A 47 -1.15 -0.47 6.87
N HIS A 48 -2.14 0.10 7.52
CA HIS A 48 -1.97 1.01 8.65
C HIS A 48 -2.96 0.65 9.73
N THR A 49 -2.49 0.55 10.96
CA THR A 49 -3.33 0.38 12.14
C THR A 49 -3.04 1.45 13.16
N GLU A 50 -4.09 2.03 13.74
CA GLU A 50 -3.95 3.00 14.82
C GLU A 50 -5.13 2.89 15.79
N TRP A 51 -4.84 2.71 17.09
CA TRP A 51 -5.85 2.74 18.14
C TRP A 51 -5.28 3.34 19.44
N LYS A 52 -6.17 3.75 20.32
CA LYS A 52 -5.82 4.32 21.61
C LYS A 52 -6.07 3.31 22.72
N ILE A 53 -5.09 3.12 23.59
CA ILE A 53 -5.19 2.32 24.78
C ILE A 53 -5.08 3.21 26.02
N ASN A 54 -5.82 2.86 27.09
CA ASN A 54 -5.66 3.45 28.40
C ASN A 54 -4.92 2.44 29.28
N LYS A 55 -3.72 2.76 29.70
CA LYS A 55 -2.95 1.94 30.64
C LYS A 55 -2.54 2.79 31.83
N ALA A 56 -2.97 2.41 33.03
CA ALA A 56 -2.67 3.11 34.29
C ALA A 56 -3.01 4.62 34.27
N GLY A 57 -4.12 5.02 33.63
CA GLY A 57 -4.54 6.43 33.51
C GLY A 57 -3.88 7.22 32.39
N GLU A 58 -2.88 6.67 31.70
CA GLU A 58 -2.26 7.29 30.52
C GLU A 58 -2.91 6.79 29.24
N ARG A 59 -3.25 7.74 28.35
CA ARG A 59 -3.67 7.43 26.98
C ARG A 59 -2.44 7.29 26.09
N ARG A 60 -2.28 6.10 25.49
CA ARG A 60 -1.22 5.84 24.49
C ARG A 60 -1.84 5.51 23.15
N THR A 61 -1.29 6.08 22.10
CA THR A 61 -1.61 5.69 20.73
C THR A 61 -0.67 4.57 20.32
N VAL A 62 -1.24 3.44 19.91
CA VAL A 62 -0.51 2.32 19.29
C VAL A 62 -0.78 2.39 17.81
N LYS A 63 0.28 2.41 17.01
CA LYS A 63 0.22 2.43 15.54
C LYS A 63 1.28 1.53 14.95
N ASP A 64 0.97 0.95 13.82
CA ASP A 64 1.89 0.15 13.03
C ASP A 64 1.59 0.28 11.53
N ASP A 65 2.64 0.15 10.74
CA ASP A 65 2.61 0.30 9.28
C ASP A 65 3.32 -0.87 8.61
N GLU A 66 2.65 -1.55 7.69
CA GLU A 66 3.23 -2.62 6.88
C GLU A 66 3.11 -2.28 5.40
N TYR A 67 4.19 -2.44 4.65
CA TYR A 67 4.21 -2.20 3.21
C TYR A 67 4.19 -3.53 2.45
N TYR A 68 3.15 -3.75 1.66
CA TYR A 68 3.03 -4.90 0.75
C TYR A 68 3.65 -4.63 -0.60
N ILE A 69 3.66 -3.36 -1.03
CA ILE A 69 4.28 -2.90 -2.27
C ILE A 69 4.96 -1.56 -2.00
N ASP A 70 6.21 -1.40 -2.47
CA ASP A 70 6.91 -0.11 -2.58
C ASP A 70 7.80 -0.15 -3.83
N GLU A 71 7.18 -0.01 -5.00
CA GLU A 71 7.89 0.06 -6.28
C GLU A 71 8.07 1.51 -6.72
N LYS A 72 9.25 1.84 -7.26
CA LYS A 72 9.60 3.18 -7.74
C LYS A 72 10.10 3.10 -9.17
N LYS A 73 9.67 4.05 -10.01
CA LYS A 73 10.12 4.20 -11.39
C LYS A 73 10.40 5.66 -11.69
N VAL A 74 11.50 5.93 -12.40
CA VAL A 74 11.72 7.22 -13.04
C VAL A 74 11.01 7.17 -14.38
N ILE A 75 10.05 8.06 -14.61
CA ILE A 75 9.28 8.13 -15.86
C ILE A 75 9.78 9.21 -16.80
N TRP A 76 10.56 10.16 -16.29
CA TRP A 76 11.26 11.19 -17.05
C TRP A 76 12.45 11.73 -16.27
N GLY A 77 13.49 12.20 -17.00
CA GLY A 77 14.68 12.81 -16.40
C GLY A 77 15.69 11.79 -15.88
N LYS A 78 16.41 12.17 -14.84
CA LYS A 78 17.51 11.40 -14.25
C LYS A 78 17.12 10.75 -12.94
N ASP A 79 17.74 9.60 -12.63
CA ASP A 79 17.66 9.03 -11.28
C ASP A 79 18.54 9.84 -10.30
N LYS A 80 18.36 9.61 -9.01
CA LYS A 80 19.08 10.34 -7.95
C LYS A 80 20.59 10.20 -8.05
N ASN A 81 21.07 9.08 -8.58
CA ASN A 81 22.47 8.72 -8.68
C ASN A 81 23.11 9.07 -10.03
N ASP A 82 22.34 9.60 -10.99
CA ASP A 82 22.86 9.94 -12.29
C ASP A 82 23.65 11.27 -12.24
N GLU A 83 24.91 11.23 -12.65
CA GLU A 83 25.77 12.40 -12.76
C GLU A 83 25.43 13.23 -14.01
N GLY A 84 25.76 14.52 -13.98
CA GLY A 84 25.62 15.46 -15.07
C GLY A 84 24.58 16.55 -14.87
N GLY A 85 24.44 17.44 -15.87
CA GLY A 85 23.56 18.61 -15.79
C GLY A 85 22.10 18.28 -15.58
N ILE A 86 21.35 19.19 -14.93
CA ILE A 86 19.92 19.05 -14.68
C ILE A 86 19.17 19.25 -16.01
N PRO A 87 18.33 18.29 -16.41
CA PRO A 87 17.52 18.41 -17.62
C PRO A 87 16.56 19.60 -17.55
N ILE A 88 16.26 20.18 -18.71
CA ILE A 88 15.23 21.22 -18.86
C ILE A 88 14.00 20.57 -19.47
N MET A 89 12.88 20.64 -18.77
CA MET A 89 11.57 20.27 -19.28
C MET A 89 11.03 21.45 -20.10
N PRO A 90 10.74 21.30 -21.39
CA PRO A 90 10.21 22.39 -22.19
C PRO A 90 8.78 22.75 -21.74
N ARG A 91 8.40 23.99 -22.00
CA ARG A 91 7.01 24.45 -21.87
C ARG A 91 6.07 23.56 -22.68
N GLY A 92 4.92 23.22 -22.12
CA GLY A 92 3.87 22.49 -22.82
C GLY A 92 3.25 21.37 -22.00
N LYS A 93 2.41 20.59 -22.68
CA LYS A 93 1.72 19.43 -22.11
C LYS A 93 2.56 18.18 -22.35
N HIS A 94 2.84 17.48 -21.26
CA HIS A 94 3.60 16.24 -21.25
C HIS A 94 2.74 15.10 -20.72
N VAL A 95 2.79 13.96 -21.38
CA VAL A 95 2.04 12.76 -20.99
C VAL A 95 3.01 11.58 -20.94
N TYR A 96 3.11 10.96 -19.79
CA TYR A 96 4.00 9.82 -19.55
C TYR A 96 3.17 8.58 -19.23
N PRO A 97 2.99 7.66 -20.18
CA PRO A 97 2.31 6.39 -19.91
C PRO A 97 3.14 5.51 -19.00
N PHE A 98 2.49 4.79 -18.13
CA PHE A 98 3.14 3.83 -17.25
C PHE A 98 2.36 2.52 -17.16
N LYS A 99 3.08 1.47 -16.79
CA LYS A 99 2.53 0.17 -16.44
C LYS A 99 3.30 -0.46 -15.28
N PHE A 100 2.57 -1.09 -14.36
CA PHE A 100 3.12 -1.93 -13.32
C PHE A 100 2.52 -3.33 -13.47
N LYS A 101 3.40 -4.34 -13.51
CA LYS A 101 2.98 -5.73 -13.43
C LYS A 101 2.78 -6.05 -11.95
N ARG A 102 1.70 -6.69 -11.59
CA ARG A 102 1.42 -7.05 -10.21
C ARG A 102 1.61 -8.53 -9.95
N PRO A 103 2.07 -8.92 -8.74
CA PRO A 103 2.11 -10.32 -8.34
C PRO A 103 0.71 -10.91 -8.29
N GLU A 104 0.57 -12.14 -8.74
CA GLU A 104 -0.73 -12.76 -9.01
C GLU A 104 -1.55 -13.10 -7.77
N SER A 105 -0.99 -13.22 -6.56
CA SER A 105 -1.75 -13.98 -5.58
C SER A 105 -1.61 -13.61 -4.11
N SER A 106 -0.76 -12.68 -3.70
CA SER A 106 -0.47 -12.53 -2.27
C SER A 106 -0.85 -11.18 -1.66
N LEU A 107 -1.46 -10.29 -2.45
CA LEU A 107 -1.82 -8.98 -1.95
C LEU A 107 -3.21 -9.00 -1.30
N PRO A 108 -3.35 -8.48 -0.07
CA PRO A 108 -4.65 -8.35 0.57
C PRO A 108 -5.53 -7.36 -0.19
N CYS A 109 -6.85 -7.53 -0.09
CA CYS A 109 -7.82 -6.57 -0.61
C CYS A 109 -7.66 -5.20 0.05
N SER A 110 -8.06 -4.14 -0.66
CA SER A 110 -8.29 -2.85 -0.04
C SER A 110 -9.29 -2.98 1.11
N PHE A 111 -8.98 -2.36 2.25
CA PHE A 111 -9.77 -2.47 3.46
C PHE A 111 -9.81 -1.14 4.21
N GLU A 112 -10.96 -0.80 4.79
CA GLU A 112 -11.12 0.37 5.64
C GLU A 112 -11.92 0.01 6.90
N SER A 113 -11.41 0.44 8.05
CA SER A 113 -12.09 0.35 9.34
C SER A 113 -11.76 1.53 10.24
N LYS A 114 -12.35 1.58 11.44
CA LYS A 114 -12.09 2.64 12.43
C LYS A 114 -10.66 2.63 12.98
N VAL A 115 -9.99 1.49 12.95
CA VAL A 115 -8.69 1.28 13.61
C VAL A 115 -7.61 0.77 12.67
N GLY A 116 -7.94 0.51 11.40
CA GLY A 116 -6.98 0.04 10.42
C GLY A 116 -7.48 0.16 8.99
N SER A 117 -6.54 0.25 8.06
CA SER A 117 -6.83 0.33 6.64
C SER A 117 -5.74 -0.36 5.82
N ILE A 118 -6.11 -0.87 4.65
CA ILE A 118 -5.18 -1.35 3.63
C ILE A 118 -5.47 -0.53 2.37
N ARG A 119 -4.51 0.31 1.99
CA ARG A 119 -4.67 1.26 0.88
C ARG A 119 -3.61 1.06 -0.17
N TYR A 120 -4.04 1.14 -1.43
CA TYR A 120 -3.18 1.12 -2.59
C TYR A 120 -3.23 2.46 -3.29
N TYR A 121 -2.08 2.99 -3.63
CA TYR A 121 -1.99 4.28 -4.28
C TYR A 121 -0.74 4.44 -5.13
N LEU A 122 -0.85 5.30 -6.12
CA LEU A 122 0.26 5.84 -6.86
C LEU A 122 0.59 7.23 -6.34
N ARG A 123 1.86 7.53 -6.23
CA ARG A 123 2.36 8.87 -5.90
C ARG A 123 3.37 9.28 -6.96
N VAL A 124 3.16 10.42 -7.59
CA VAL A 124 4.10 11.02 -8.51
C VAL A 124 4.69 12.28 -7.90
N ILE A 125 5.99 12.48 -8.09
CA ILE A 125 6.74 13.64 -7.61
C ILE A 125 7.59 14.17 -8.75
N MET A 126 7.54 15.48 -8.98
CA MET A 126 8.43 16.20 -9.88
C MET A 126 9.52 16.90 -9.06
N ASP A 127 10.76 16.47 -9.24
CA ASP A 127 11.90 17.00 -8.47
C ASP A 127 12.45 18.26 -9.15
N ILE A 128 12.06 19.42 -8.64
CA ILE A 128 12.48 20.73 -9.10
C ILE A 128 13.54 21.26 -8.11
N PRO A 129 14.75 21.63 -8.58
CA PRO A 129 15.80 22.17 -7.72
C PRO A 129 15.34 23.42 -6.97
N TYR A 130 15.68 23.49 -5.71
CA TYR A 130 15.42 24.64 -4.83
C TYR A 130 13.95 25.05 -4.69
N ALA A 131 13.02 24.15 -5.03
CA ALA A 131 11.60 24.37 -4.91
C ALA A 131 10.90 23.22 -4.19
N SER A 132 9.74 23.49 -3.60
CA SER A 132 8.87 22.41 -3.10
C SER A 132 8.40 21.56 -4.28
N PRO A 133 8.64 20.24 -4.26
CA PRO A 133 8.32 19.39 -5.39
C PRO A 133 6.80 19.25 -5.57
N PRO A 134 6.25 19.57 -6.74
CA PRO A 134 4.89 19.22 -7.08
C PRO A 134 4.67 17.72 -6.95
N GLN A 135 3.54 17.32 -6.38
CA GLN A 135 3.20 15.92 -6.18
C GLN A 135 1.71 15.68 -6.38
N SER A 136 1.38 14.48 -6.81
CA SER A 136 0.00 14.00 -6.90
C SER A 136 -0.09 12.58 -6.38
N ILE A 137 -1.23 12.25 -5.78
CA ILE A 137 -1.54 10.93 -5.26
C ILE A 137 -2.88 10.48 -5.83
N LYS A 138 -2.91 9.27 -6.38
CA LYS A 138 -4.15 8.63 -6.86
C LYS A 138 -4.32 7.30 -6.17
N TYR A 139 -5.38 7.16 -5.38
CA TYR A 139 -5.77 5.89 -4.77
C TYR A 139 -6.54 5.04 -5.77
N PHE A 140 -6.48 3.72 -5.59
CA PHE A 140 -7.29 2.76 -6.32
C PHE A 140 -7.66 1.58 -5.42
N THR A 141 -8.73 0.90 -5.76
CA THR A 141 -9.19 -0.28 -5.04
C THR A 141 -8.53 -1.53 -5.61
N LEU A 142 -7.96 -2.35 -4.75
CA LEU A 142 -7.51 -3.69 -5.08
C LEU A 142 -8.48 -4.71 -4.53
N VAL A 143 -8.98 -5.58 -5.40
CA VAL A 143 -9.77 -6.75 -5.04
C VAL A 143 -8.87 -7.98 -5.16
N GLY A 144 -8.78 -8.77 -4.11
CA GLY A 144 -8.01 -10.01 -4.08
C GLY A 144 -8.61 -11.11 -4.95
N PRO A 145 -7.95 -12.25 -5.03
CA PRO A 145 -8.50 -13.40 -5.73
C PRO A 145 -9.80 -13.84 -5.06
N HIS A 146 -10.76 -14.25 -5.88
CA HIS A 146 -11.98 -14.87 -5.37
C HIS A 146 -11.63 -16.20 -4.70
N ILE A 147 -12.06 -16.36 -3.44
CA ILE A 147 -11.92 -17.61 -2.71
C ILE A 147 -13.28 -18.32 -2.76
N ASP A 148 -13.32 -19.48 -3.39
CA ASP A 148 -14.51 -20.34 -3.31
C ASP A 148 -14.52 -21.05 -1.96
N CYS A 149 -15.30 -20.52 -1.02
CA CYS A 149 -15.42 -21.07 0.33
C CYS A 149 -16.10 -22.44 0.37
N MET A 150 -16.61 -22.94 -0.77
CA MET A 150 -17.21 -24.27 -0.89
C MET A 150 -16.24 -25.36 -1.33
N GLU A 151 -14.98 -25.01 -1.63
CA GLU A 151 -13.95 -26.03 -1.89
C GLU A 151 -13.74 -26.93 -0.65
N ASP A 152 -13.59 -28.22 -0.85
CA ASP A 152 -13.45 -29.25 0.21
C ASP A 152 -12.37 -28.91 1.25
N LYS A 153 -11.26 -28.29 0.81
CA LYS A 153 -10.19 -27.84 1.71
C LYS A 153 -10.65 -26.85 2.78
N TYR A 154 -11.68 -26.06 2.50
CA TYR A 154 -12.23 -25.07 3.43
C TYR A 154 -13.39 -25.61 4.27
N LEU A 155 -14.01 -26.70 3.85
CA LEU A 155 -15.13 -27.36 4.56
C LEU A 155 -14.62 -28.31 5.64
N THR A 156 -13.32 -28.60 5.67
CA THR A 156 -12.74 -29.50 6.66
C THR A 156 -12.68 -28.83 8.05
N PRO A 157 -13.22 -29.48 9.10
CA PRO A 157 -13.13 -28.95 10.45
C PRO A 157 -11.69 -28.84 10.96
N VAL A 158 -11.39 -27.75 11.66
CA VAL A 158 -10.08 -27.54 12.28
C VAL A 158 -10.22 -27.58 13.79
N ILE A 159 -9.38 -28.37 14.42
CA ILE A 159 -9.29 -28.50 15.88
C ILE A 159 -7.90 -28.08 16.31
N MET A 160 -7.83 -27.02 17.08
CA MET A 160 -6.60 -26.57 17.74
C MET A 160 -6.64 -26.89 19.21
N ARG A 161 -5.52 -27.32 19.76
CA ARG A 161 -5.37 -27.61 21.19
C ARG A 161 -4.08 -26.97 21.67
N ASP A 162 -4.17 -26.28 22.79
CA ASP A 162 -3.01 -25.74 23.50
C ASP A 162 -3.02 -26.15 24.98
N LYS A 163 -1.84 -26.33 25.54
CA LYS A 163 -1.66 -26.77 26.92
C LYS A 163 -0.61 -25.91 27.60
N THR A 164 -1.01 -25.24 28.66
CA THR A 164 -0.10 -24.46 29.49
C THR A 164 -0.13 -24.96 30.96
N ASN A 165 1.05 -25.19 31.51
CA ASN A 165 1.18 -25.52 32.91
C ASN A 165 1.34 -24.22 33.72
N LYS A 166 0.38 -23.91 34.59
CA LYS A 166 0.56 -22.86 35.60
C LYS A 166 1.35 -23.44 36.76
N CYS A 167 2.56 -22.97 36.96
CA CYS A 167 3.36 -23.24 38.14
C CYS A 167 3.27 -22.05 39.09
N CYS A 168 2.54 -22.18 40.19
CA CYS A 168 2.73 -21.34 41.38
C CYS A 168 3.70 -22.07 42.29
N LEU A 169 4.65 -21.35 42.89
CA LEU A 169 5.72 -21.88 43.77
C LEU A 169 5.25 -22.83 44.88
N CYS A 170 3.97 -22.83 45.26
CA CYS A 170 3.41 -23.64 46.33
C CYS A 170 2.15 -24.45 45.99
N CYS A 171 1.61 -24.37 44.76
CA CYS A 171 0.41 -25.12 44.38
C CYS A 171 0.59 -25.67 42.97
N ALA A 172 0.68 -27.00 42.84
CA ALA A 172 0.59 -27.68 41.55
C ALA A 172 -0.86 -27.59 41.05
N ALA A 173 -1.24 -26.47 40.43
CA ALA A 173 -2.46 -26.39 39.66
C ALA A 173 -2.25 -27.20 38.37
N GLY A 174 -3.16 -28.12 38.06
CA GLY A 174 -3.09 -28.96 36.88
C GLY A 174 -2.97 -28.16 35.58
N PRO A 175 -2.70 -28.82 34.45
CA PRO A 175 -2.54 -28.15 33.16
C PRO A 175 -3.84 -27.46 32.74
N LEU A 176 -3.70 -26.22 32.26
CA LEU A 176 -4.77 -25.53 31.58
C LEU A 176 -4.81 -26.02 30.13
N LEU A 177 -5.91 -26.62 29.71
CA LEU A 177 -6.14 -27.09 28.37
C LEU A 177 -7.12 -26.16 27.64
N LEU A 178 -6.71 -25.62 26.51
CA LEU A 178 -7.58 -24.90 25.63
C LEU A 178 -7.83 -25.77 24.37
N LYS A 179 -9.10 -25.95 24.02
CA LYS A 179 -9.51 -26.59 22.76
C LYS A 179 -10.40 -25.62 22.01
N ALA A 180 -10.01 -25.27 20.79
CA ALA A 180 -10.83 -24.51 19.85
C ALA A 180 -11.21 -25.42 18.69
N THR A 181 -12.46 -25.38 18.27
CA THR A 181 -12.97 -26.14 17.12
C THR A 181 -13.70 -25.16 16.20
N MET A 182 -13.33 -25.16 14.92
CA MET A 182 -14.07 -24.49 13.86
C MET A 182 -14.61 -25.53 12.89
N GLU A 183 -15.85 -25.37 12.44
CA GLU A 183 -16.49 -26.32 11.50
C GLU A 183 -15.91 -26.24 10.10
N ARG A 184 -15.33 -25.10 9.73
CA ARG A 184 -14.66 -24.85 8.45
C ARG A 184 -13.58 -23.79 8.59
N THR A 185 -12.68 -23.72 7.62
CA THR A 185 -11.52 -22.77 7.65
C THR A 185 -11.79 -21.47 6.91
N ALA A 186 -12.83 -21.39 6.07
CA ALA A 186 -13.24 -20.17 5.37
C ALA A 186 -14.74 -19.93 5.51
N TYR A 187 -15.11 -18.68 5.73
CA TYR A 187 -16.50 -18.19 5.83
C TYR A 187 -16.66 -16.99 4.91
N CYS A 188 -17.80 -16.90 4.21
CA CYS A 188 -18.18 -15.79 3.34
C CYS A 188 -19.24 -14.92 4.01
#